data_ba4b17a2f600a2e86621fd0a0501469b
#
_entry.id   ba4b17a2f600a2e86621fd0a0501469b
#
_cell.length_a   1.000
_cell.length_b   1.000
_cell.length_c   1.000
_cell.angle_alpha   90.00
_cell.angle_beta   90.00
_cell.angle_gamma   90.00
#
_symmetry.space_group_name_H-M   'P 1'
#
loop_
_entity.id
_entity.type
_entity.pdbx_description
1 polymer ?
#
loop_
_entity_poly.entity_id
_entity_poly.type
_entity_poly.pdbx_seq_one_letter_code
_entity_poly.pdbx_strand_id
1 'polypeptide(L)'
;MKNFNLFTITFLISLILASCGSVRVASDYDSEADFSKYKTFAFYKSGIDKVEISDIDKKRILKSIQSSLLNKGLTIDENPDVLINIATKSSENIYIDNTFYSPYYTGWYPNYGRGHRQVAYSTSEGALYIDVIDTKTKQLIWQGKGTGVLSSSKKTNRDVLVSSFVTKILEVYPPEIETK
;
A
#
# COMPACT_ATOMS: atom_id res chain seq x y z
N MET A 1 -12.81 8.20 -43.14
CA MET A 1 -13.38 8.53 -41.83
C MET A 1 -13.55 7.32 -40.90
N LYS A 2 -13.80 6.11 -41.45
CA LYS A 2 -14.01 4.89 -40.63
C LYS A 2 -12.76 4.42 -39.87
N ASN A 3 -11.58 4.60 -40.45
CA ASN A 3 -10.31 4.19 -39.85
C ASN A 3 -9.80 5.17 -38.76
N PHE A 4 -10.24 6.42 -38.79
CA PHE A 4 -9.90 7.43 -37.80
C PHE A 4 -10.56 7.12 -36.43
N ASN A 5 -11.82 6.67 -36.46
CA ASN A 5 -12.55 6.29 -35.26
C ASN A 5 -11.93 5.03 -34.59
N LEU A 6 -11.45 4.06 -35.39
CA LEU A 6 -10.81 2.87 -34.86
C LEU A 6 -9.50 3.18 -34.16
N PHE A 7 -8.70 4.09 -34.73
CA PHE A 7 -7.43 4.54 -34.16
C PHE A 7 -7.64 5.29 -32.82
N THR A 8 -8.67 6.14 -32.77
CA THR A 8 -9.04 6.88 -31.54
C THR A 8 -9.51 5.96 -30.44
N ILE A 9 -10.31 4.95 -30.76
CA ILE A 9 -10.78 3.95 -29.77
C ILE A 9 -9.62 3.10 -29.25
N THR A 10 -8.72 2.66 -30.12
CA THR A 10 -7.53 1.88 -29.72
C THR A 10 -6.59 2.70 -28.83
N PHE A 11 -6.41 3.98 -29.12
CA PHE A 11 -5.61 4.89 -28.30
C PHE A 11 -6.25 5.14 -26.93
N LEU A 12 -7.58 5.28 -26.87
CA LEU A 12 -8.32 5.45 -25.62
C LEU A 12 -8.24 4.20 -24.71
N ILE A 13 -8.32 3.01 -25.32
CA ILE A 13 -8.17 1.72 -24.59
C ILE A 13 -6.74 1.55 -24.08
N SER A 14 -5.73 2.00 -24.82
CA SER A 14 -4.32 1.93 -24.42
C SER A 14 -4.01 2.80 -23.17
N LEU A 15 -4.73 3.90 -22.98
CA LEU A 15 -4.60 4.78 -21.81
C LEU A 15 -5.13 4.15 -20.51
N ILE A 16 -6.07 3.22 -20.61
CA ILE A 16 -6.68 2.55 -19.44
C ILE A 16 -5.72 1.49 -18.84
N LEU A 17 -4.79 0.97 -19.62
CA LEU A 17 -3.84 -0.07 -19.19
C LEU A 17 -2.64 0.48 -18.37
N ALA A 18 -2.50 1.80 -18.24
CA ALA A 18 -1.37 2.43 -17.54
C ALA A 18 -1.53 2.48 -16.00
N SER A 19 -2.63 1.96 -15.43
CA SER A 19 -2.88 1.95 -13.99
C SER A 19 -2.20 0.77 -13.29
N CYS A 20 -0.89 0.68 -13.39
CA CYS A 20 -0.11 -0.30 -12.62
C CYS A 20 0.31 0.30 -11.29
N GLY A 21 -0.60 0.29 -10.30
CA GLY A 21 -0.29 0.70 -8.94
C GLY A 21 0.53 -0.38 -8.23
N SER A 22 1.72 -0.03 -7.77
CA SER A 22 2.66 -0.94 -7.08
C SER A 22 2.27 -1.30 -5.64
N VAL A 23 1.09 -0.91 -5.18
CA VAL A 23 0.57 -1.20 -3.83
C VAL A 23 -0.41 -2.36 -3.89
N ARG A 24 -0.11 -3.43 -3.16
CA ARG A 24 -1.02 -4.56 -2.95
C ARG A 24 -1.83 -4.31 -1.68
N VAL A 25 -3.14 -4.43 -1.77
CA VAL A 25 -4.06 -4.22 -0.64
C VAL A 25 -4.75 -5.52 -0.30
N ALA A 26 -4.88 -5.78 1.00
CA ALA A 26 -5.73 -6.81 1.58
C ALA A 26 -6.49 -6.20 2.75
N SER A 27 -7.69 -6.65 3.00
CA SER A 27 -8.47 -6.24 4.18
C SER A 27 -9.16 -7.45 4.80
N ASP A 28 -9.42 -7.33 6.10
CA ASP A 28 -10.19 -8.27 6.87
C ASP A 28 -11.09 -7.49 7.84
N TYR A 29 -12.24 -8.05 8.18
CA TYR A 29 -13.22 -7.39 9.03
C TYR A 29 -14.09 -8.36 9.81
N ASP A 30 -14.61 -7.89 10.93
CA ASP A 30 -15.60 -8.61 11.73
C ASP A 30 -16.95 -8.60 11.00
N SER A 31 -17.43 -9.76 10.60
CA SER A 31 -18.71 -9.94 9.91
C SER A 31 -19.93 -9.59 10.76
N GLU A 32 -19.78 -9.52 12.08
CA GLU A 32 -20.85 -9.14 13.02
C GLU A 32 -20.91 -7.62 13.24
N ALA A 33 -19.89 -6.87 12.79
CA ALA A 33 -19.84 -5.44 12.95
C ALA A 33 -20.78 -4.71 11.98
N ASP A 34 -21.62 -3.85 12.51
CA ASP A 34 -22.49 -2.98 11.73
C ASP A 34 -21.80 -1.64 11.43
N PHE A 35 -21.14 -1.56 10.29
CA PHE A 35 -20.35 -0.39 9.87
C PHE A 35 -21.23 0.86 9.64
N SER A 36 -22.55 0.72 9.48
CA SER A 36 -23.44 1.87 9.29
C SER A 36 -23.56 2.75 10.53
N LYS A 37 -23.24 2.22 11.70
CA LYS A 37 -23.33 2.91 13.00
C LYS A 37 -22.15 3.85 13.26
N TYR A 38 -20.99 3.63 12.61
CA TYR A 38 -19.79 4.37 12.90
C TYR A 38 -19.75 5.66 12.07
N LYS A 39 -19.85 6.79 12.73
CA LYS A 39 -19.88 8.13 12.13
C LYS A 39 -18.71 8.99 12.56
N THR A 40 -18.13 8.69 13.71
CA THR A 40 -17.08 9.50 14.30
C THR A 40 -15.82 8.68 14.58
N PHE A 41 -14.66 9.31 14.45
CA PHE A 41 -13.38 8.67 14.72
C PHE A 41 -12.41 9.58 15.47
N ALA A 42 -11.45 8.97 16.16
CA ALA A 42 -10.24 9.61 16.64
C ALA A 42 -9.03 8.69 16.42
N PHE A 43 -7.85 9.24 16.55
CA PHE A 43 -6.60 8.48 16.46
C PHE A 43 -6.22 7.85 17.81
N TYR A 44 -5.85 6.57 17.79
CA TYR A 44 -5.38 5.85 18.98
C TYR A 44 -3.93 6.20 19.28
N LYS A 45 -3.73 7.30 20.01
CA LYS A 45 -2.41 7.88 20.28
C LYS A 45 -1.41 6.88 20.84
N SER A 46 -1.79 6.09 21.85
CA SER A 46 -0.90 5.14 22.51
C SER A 46 -0.37 4.03 21.57
N GLY A 47 -1.13 3.66 20.53
CA GLY A 47 -0.69 2.73 19.49
C GLY A 47 0.24 3.41 18.50
N ILE A 48 -0.17 4.58 18.02
CA ILE A 48 0.57 5.35 17.00
C ILE A 48 1.94 5.79 17.49
N ASP A 49 2.08 6.17 18.77
CA ASP A 49 3.35 6.58 19.36
C ASP A 49 4.41 5.46 19.33
N LYS A 50 3.98 4.19 19.34
CA LYS A 50 4.85 3.02 19.31
C LYS A 50 5.34 2.65 17.91
N VAL A 51 4.81 3.26 16.86
CA VAL A 51 5.19 2.93 15.49
C VAL A 51 6.58 3.46 15.17
N GLU A 52 7.48 2.58 14.76
CA GLU A 52 8.88 2.88 14.48
C GLU A 52 9.07 3.38 13.04
N ILE A 53 8.61 4.60 12.77
CA ILE A 53 8.83 5.34 11.52
C ILE A 53 9.16 6.79 11.84
N SER A 54 9.66 7.56 10.85
CA SER A 54 9.94 8.97 11.07
C SER A 54 8.66 9.75 11.43
N ASP A 55 8.77 10.73 12.33
CA ASP A 55 7.62 11.54 12.75
C ASP A 55 6.98 12.29 11.58
N ILE A 56 7.78 12.65 10.57
CA ILE A 56 7.29 13.29 9.35
C ILE A 56 6.40 12.33 8.56
N ASP A 57 6.82 11.07 8.39
CA ASP A 57 6.02 10.07 7.69
C ASP A 57 4.77 9.68 8.50
N LYS A 58 4.90 9.58 9.82
CA LYS A 58 3.76 9.38 10.73
C LYS A 58 2.71 10.47 10.50
N LYS A 59 3.14 11.74 10.51
CA LYS A 59 2.25 12.89 10.27
C LYS A 59 1.60 12.83 8.87
N ARG A 60 2.34 12.43 7.83
CA ARG A 60 1.80 12.26 6.47
C ARG A 60 0.73 11.20 6.41
N ILE A 61 0.99 10.05 7.01
CA ILE A 61 0.04 8.92 7.06
C ILE A 61 -1.24 9.36 7.77
N LEU A 62 -1.14 9.93 8.97
CA LEU A 62 -2.29 10.37 9.74
C LEU A 62 -3.12 11.42 9.00
N LYS A 63 -2.46 12.39 8.37
CA LYS A 63 -3.15 13.40 7.55
C LYS A 63 -3.89 12.77 6.37
N SER A 64 -3.29 11.78 5.71
CA SER A 64 -3.91 11.08 4.59
C SER A 64 -5.10 10.24 5.03
N ILE A 65 -4.98 9.54 6.17
CA ILE A 65 -6.09 8.79 6.77
C ILE A 65 -7.25 9.71 7.12
N GLN A 66 -6.95 10.82 7.81
CA GLN A 66 -7.95 11.82 8.17
C GLN A 66 -8.70 12.33 6.94
N SER A 67 -7.99 12.75 5.90
CA SER A 67 -8.61 13.23 4.66
C SER A 67 -9.48 12.17 4.00
N SER A 68 -9.03 10.91 3.98
CA SER A 68 -9.79 9.81 3.37
C SER A 68 -11.07 9.49 4.15
N LEU A 69 -11.01 9.47 5.48
CA LEU A 69 -12.19 9.19 6.32
C LEU A 69 -13.20 10.34 6.30
N LEU A 70 -12.73 11.60 6.31
CA LEU A 70 -13.61 12.76 6.13
C LEU A 70 -14.33 12.72 4.78
N ASN A 71 -13.65 12.36 3.70
CA ASN A 71 -14.26 12.21 2.37
C ASN A 71 -15.29 11.07 2.32
N LYS A 72 -15.18 10.09 3.23
CA LYS A 72 -16.16 9.00 3.40
C LYS A 72 -17.31 9.36 4.34
N GLY A 73 -17.34 10.59 4.84
CA GLY A 73 -18.41 11.12 5.68
C GLY A 73 -18.26 10.88 7.18
N LEU A 74 -17.13 10.34 7.64
CA LEU A 74 -16.83 10.29 9.06
C LEU A 74 -16.35 11.64 9.54
N THR A 75 -16.55 11.95 10.82
CA THR A 75 -16.10 13.19 11.45
C THR A 75 -15.19 12.90 12.65
N ILE A 76 -14.33 13.85 13.00
CA ILE A 76 -13.47 13.74 14.19
C ILE A 76 -14.30 14.12 15.43
N ASP A 77 -14.19 13.33 16.49
CA ASP A 77 -14.85 13.57 17.76
C ASP A 77 -13.95 13.20 18.95
N GLU A 78 -14.10 13.86 20.08
CA GLU A 78 -13.39 13.52 21.32
C GLU A 78 -13.93 12.23 21.96
N ASN A 79 -15.22 11.92 21.71
CA ASN A 79 -15.89 10.68 22.12
C ASN A 79 -16.27 9.87 20.87
N PRO A 80 -15.29 9.31 20.16
CA PRO A 80 -15.50 8.71 18.84
C PRO A 80 -16.19 7.35 18.94
N ASP A 81 -16.89 6.97 17.87
CA ASP A 81 -17.40 5.62 17.71
C ASP A 81 -16.26 4.61 17.50
N VAL A 82 -15.24 5.02 16.75
CA VAL A 82 -14.08 4.16 16.46
C VAL A 82 -12.75 4.87 16.69
N LEU A 83 -11.74 4.08 17.04
CA LEU A 83 -10.34 4.51 17.11
C LEU A 83 -9.59 3.98 15.90
N ILE A 84 -8.81 4.85 15.29
CA ILE A 84 -7.91 4.51 14.19
C ILE A 84 -6.50 4.31 14.73
N ASN A 85 -5.96 3.13 14.52
CA ASN A 85 -4.58 2.78 14.82
C ASN A 85 -3.81 2.53 13.54
N ILE A 86 -2.50 2.68 13.59
CA ILE A 86 -1.59 2.28 12.50
C ILE A 86 -0.50 1.37 13.06
N ALA A 87 -0.07 0.43 12.24
CA ALA A 87 1.13 -0.36 12.49
C ALA A 87 1.93 -0.50 11.19
N THR A 88 3.23 -0.64 11.32
CA THR A 88 4.12 -0.84 10.17
C THR A 88 4.96 -2.08 10.36
N LYS A 89 5.24 -2.76 9.26
CA LYS A 89 6.18 -3.87 9.23
C LYS A 89 7.10 -3.69 8.04
N SER A 90 8.40 -3.75 8.26
CA SER A 90 9.39 -3.80 7.19
C SER A 90 9.89 -5.23 7.05
N SER A 91 9.95 -5.72 5.82
CA SER A 91 10.62 -6.98 5.49
C SER A 91 11.66 -6.70 4.43
N GLU A 92 12.88 -7.14 4.69
CA GLU A 92 13.96 -7.10 3.72
C GLU A 92 14.00 -8.44 3.00
N ASN A 93 13.66 -8.43 1.72
CA ASN A 93 13.76 -9.61 0.87
C ASN A 93 15.06 -9.54 0.08
N ILE A 94 15.94 -10.49 0.32
CA ILE A 94 17.19 -10.64 -0.43
C ILE A 94 16.91 -11.60 -1.58
N TYR A 95 16.92 -11.09 -2.81
CA TYR A 95 16.87 -11.91 -4.02
C TYR A 95 18.29 -12.16 -4.50
N ILE A 96 18.65 -13.44 -4.63
CA ILE A 96 19.92 -13.86 -5.24
C ILE A 96 19.60 -14.25 -6.67
N ASP A 97 19.97 -13.41 -7.62
CA ASP A 97 19.85 -13.74 -9.04
C ASP A 97 21.11 -14.49 -9.50
N ASN A 98 20.92 -15.75 -9.86
CA ASN A 98 21.96 -16.60 -10.43
C ASN A 98 21.90 -16.49 -11.97
N THR A 99 22.23 -15.33 -12.50
CA THR A 99 22.27 -15.17 -13.95
C THR A 99 23.50 -15.85 -14.52
N PHE A 100 23.26 -16.93 -15.26
CA PHE A 100 24.29 -17.53 -16.10
C PHE A 100 24.56 -16.61 -17.28
N TYR A 101 25.58 -15.80 -17.18
CA TYR A 101 26.09 -15.11 -18.35
C TYR A 101 26.89 -16.12 -19.17
N SER A 102 26.25 -16.67 -20.23
CA SER A 102 26.96 -17.42 -21.26
C SER A 102 27.50 -16.41 -22.28
N PRO A 103 28.79 -16.15 -22.35
CA PRO A 103 29.34 -15.34 -23.42
C PRO A 103 29.31 -16.20 -24.70
N TYR A 104 28.35 -15.96 -25.57
CA TYR A 104 28.38 -16.43 -26.94
C TYR A 104 29.47 -15.68 -27.71
N TYR A 105 30.72 -15.99 -27.37
CA TYR A 105 31.87 -15.70 -28.22
C TYR A 105 33.01 -16.59 -27.76
N THR A 106 33.08 -17.82 -28.23
CA THR A 106 34.24 -18.68 -28.08
C THR A 106 35.08 -18.62 -29.33
N GLY A 107 35.93 -17.60 -29.40
CA GLY A 107 37.17 -17.75 -30.17
C GLY A 107 38.20 -18.46 -29.30
N TRP A 108 38.56 -19.66 -29.64
CA TRP A 108 39.82 -20.38 -29.49
C TRP A 108 40.65 -20.37 -28.17
N TYR A 109 40.13 -20.04 -27.01
CA TYR A 109 40.85 -20.29 -25.75
C TYR A 109 39.99 -21.06 -24.76
N PRO A 110 40.24 -22.38 -24.56
CA PRO A 110 39.63 -23.12 -23.49
C PRO A 110 40.39 -22.81 -22.20
N ASN A 111 39.83 -22.11 -21.29
CA ASN A 111 40.15 -22.14 -19.86
C ASN A 111 40.31 -20.81 -19.11
N TYR A 112 39.64 -19.73 -19.53
CA TYR A 112 39.59 -18.53 -18.70
C TYR A 112 38.12 -18.11 -18.44
N GLY A 113 37.70 -18.24 -17.17
CA GLY A 113 36.65 -17.43 -16.60
C GLY A 113 35.24 -18.03 -16.57
N ARG A 114 35.02 -19.13 -15.85
CA ARG A 114 33.71 -19.39 -15.25
C ARG A 114 33.52 -18.45 -14.08
N GLY A 115 33.17 -17.20 -14.37
CA GLY A 115 32.80 -16.23 -13.36
C GLY A 115 31.33 -16.40 -13.01
N HIS A 116 31.01 -17.01 -11.89
CA HIS A 116 29.68 -16.91 -11.27
C HIS A 116 29.59 -15.52 -10.64
N ARG A 117 28.84 -14.62 -11.27
CA ARG A 117 28.52 -13.34 -10.65
C ARG A 117 27.17 -13.49 -9.97
N GLN A 118 27.17 -13.71 -8.69
CA GLN A 118 25.97 -13.59 -7.86
C GLN A 118 25.72 -12.11 -7.64
N VAL A 119 24.61 -11.61 -8.13
CA VAL A 119 24.14 -10.25 -7.83
C VAL A 119 23.01 -10.39 -6.82
N ALA A 120 23.29 -9.99 -5.59
CA ALA A 120 22.27 -9.92 -4.55
C ALA A 120 21.57 -8.57 -4.65
N TYR A 121 20.26 -8.59 -4.88
CA TYR A 121 19.41 -7.41 -4.78
C TYR A 121 18.63 -7.50 -3.48
N SER A 122 18.78 -6.50 -2.61
CA SER A 122 17.89 -6.35 -1.46
C SER A 122 16.74 -5.40 -1.85
N THR A 123 15.52 -5.85 -1.66
CA THR A 123 14.33 -5.01 -1.84
C THR A 123 13.62 -4.93 -0.50
N SER A 124 13.54 -3.73 0.07
CA SER A 124 12.77 -3.51 1.28
C SER A 124 11.31 -3.30 0.90
N GLU A 125 10.46 -4.25 1.24
CA GLU A 125 9.01 -4.08 1.19
C GLU A 125 8.51 -3.61 2.54
N GLY A 126 7.73 -2.51 2.54
CA GLY A 126 7.01 -2.04 3.72
C GLY A 126 5.56 -2.47 3.68
N ALA A 127 5.01 -2.80 4.84
CA ALA A 127 3.59 -2.95 5.03
C ALA A 127 3.08 -1.91 6.02
N LEU A 128 1.97 -1.26 5.65
CA LEU A 128 1.19 -0.39 6.52
C LEU A 128 -0.12 -1.08 6.84
N TYR A 129 -0.44 -1.19 8.10
CA TYR A 129 -1.73 -1.63 8.59
C TYR A 129 -2.49 -0.42 9.11
N ILE A 130 -3.77 -0.36 8.82
CA ILE A 130 -4.72 0.61 9.36
C ILE A 130 -5.81 -0.21 10.03
N ASP A 131 -5.94 -0.03 11.34
CA ASP A 131 -6.88 -0.75 12.19
C ASP A 131 -8.02 0.19 12.56
N VAL A 132 -9.24 -0.31 12.53
CA VAL A 132 -10.44 0.35 13.04
C VAL A 132 -10.94 -0.43 14.24
N ILE A 133 -10.99 0.22 15.38
CA ILE A 133 -11.29 -0.38 16.68
C ILE A 133 -12.56 0.25 17.23
N ASP A 134 -13.57 -0.54 17.55
CA ASP A 134 -14.80 -0.07 18.22
C ASP A 134 -14.47 0.43 19.63
N THR A 135 -14.92 1.64 19.97
CA THR A 135 -14.62 2.25 21.28
C THR A 135 -15.39 1.63 22.44
N LYS A 136 -16.55 1.02 22.17
CA LYS A 136 -17.39 0.41 23.20
C LYS A 136 -16.93 -0.98 23.55
N THR A 137 -16.73 -1.83 22.52
CA THR A 137 -16.32 -3.23 22.70
C THR A 137 -14.80 -3.39 22.83
N LYS A 138 -14.00 -2.39 22.41
CA LYS A 138 -12.54 -2.43 22.32
C LYS A 138 -12.03 -3.48 21.35
N GLN A 139 -12.86 -3.94 20.44
CA GLN A 139 -12.51 -4.97 19.46
C GLN A 139 -12.07 -4.34 18.15
N LEU A 140 -11.14 -5.00 17.49
CA LEU A 140 -10.75 -4.71 16.11
C LEU A 140 -11.91 -5.15 15.20
N ILE A 141 -12.51 -4.19 14.49
CA ILE A 141 -13.64 -4.46 13.62
C ILE A 141 -13.28 -4.46 12.15
N TRP A 142 -12.17 -3.82 11.78
CA TRP A 142 -11.64 -3.83 10.42
C TRP A 142 -10.14 -3.57 10.43
N GLN A 143 -9.43 -4.25 9.56
CA GLN A 143 -8.01 -4.02 9.31
C GLN A 143 -7.75 -3.97 7.81
N GLY A 144 -7.12 -2.90 7.36
CA GLY A 144 -6.57 -2.78 6.01
C GLY A 144 -5.06 -2.90 6.01
N LYS A 145 -4.52 -3.68 5.09
CA LYS A 145 -3.09 -3.86 4.89
C LYS A 145 -2.70 -3.42 3.50
N GLY A 146 -1.78 -2.48 3.39
CA GLY A 146 -1.09 -2.16 2.14
C GLY A 146 0.34 -2.68 2.18
N THR A 147 0.79 -3.28 1.09
CA THR A 147 2.17 -3.75 0.92
C THR A 147 2.75 -3.17 -0.35
N GLY A 148 3.95 -2.63 -0.28
CA GLY A 148 4.62 -2.06 -1.45
C GLY A 148 6.06 -1.68 -1.19
N VAL A 149 6.79 -1.40 -2.25
CA VAL A 149 8.17 -0.94 -2.18
C VAL A 149 8.17 0.56 -1.86
N LEU A 150 8.66 0.90 -0.68
CA LEU A 150 8.81 2.29 -0.22
C LEU A 150 10.15 2.89 -0.66
N SER A 151 10.81 2.29 -1.63
CA SER A 151 12.11 2.74 -2.12
C SER A 151 12.02 4.15 -2.71
N SER A 152 12.56 5.09 -1.99
CA SER A 152 12.62 6.51 -2.33
C SER A 152 13.90 6.88 -3.07
N SER A 153 14.34 6.09 -4.05
CA SER A 153 15.49 6.48 -4.88
C SER A 153 15.21 7.70 -5.76
N LYS A 154 13.97 8.15 -5.84
CA LYS A 154 13.59 9.43 -6.44
C LYS A 154 12.90 10.28 -5.38
N LYS A 155 13.40 11.50 -5.19
CA LYS A 155 12.79 12.58 -4.38
C LYS A 155 11.38 12.99 -4.83
N THR A 156 10.69 12.14 -5.55
CA THR A 156 9.38 12.38 -6.12
C THR A 156 8.37 12.30 -4.99
N ASN A 157 8.04 13.46 -4.51
CA ASN A 157 6.84 13.76 -3.74
C ASN A 157 6.35 12.63 -2.81
N ARG A 158 7.11 12.44 -1.70
CA ARG A 158 6.79 11.41 -0.70
C ARG A 158 5.38 11.56 -0.14
N ASP A 159 4.84 12.79 -0.15
CA ASP A 159 3.48 13.08 0.28
C ASP A 159 2.46 12.40 -0.65
N VAL A 160 2.67 12.47 -1.97
CA VAL A 160 1.79 11.81 -2.97
C VAL A 160 1.88 10.30 -2.85
N LEU A 161 3.09 9.75 -2.64
CA LEU A 161 3.27 8.32 -2.47
C LEU A 161 2.54 7.80 -1.23
N VAL A 162 2.73 8.45 -0.09
CA VAL A 162 2.06 8.08 1.17
C VAL A 162 0.55 8.25 1.06
N SER A 163 0.09 9.36 0.47
CA SER A 163 -1.34 9.60 0.27
C SER A 163 -1.97 8.53 -0.62
N SER A 164 -1.36 8.21 -1.77
CA SER A 164 -1.88 7.17 -2.65
C SER A 164 -1.89 5.79 -1.99
N PHE A 165 -0.91 5.51 -1.16
CA PHE A 165 -0.83 4.26 -0.41
C PHE A 165 -1.98 4.11 0.59
N VAL A 166 -2.20 5.14 1.41
CA VAL A 166 -3.29 5.21 2.39
C VAL A 166 -4.66 5.18 1.70
N THR A 167 -4.83 5.96 0.63
CA THR A 167 -6.10 6.00 -0.13
C THR A 167 -6.46 4.63 -0.65
N LYS A 168 -5.51 3.90 -1.25
CA LYS A 168 -5.76 2.54 -1.73
C LYS A 168 -6.17 1.56 -0.63
N ILE A 169 -5.55 1.65 0.56
CA ILE A 169 -5.95 0.81 1.69
C ILE A 169 -7.39 1.13 2.10
N LEU A 170 -7.73 2.41 2.19
CA LEU A 170 -9.05 2.85 2.64
C LEU A 170 -10.13 2.81 1.54
N GLU A 171 -9.79 2.57 0.27
CA GLU A 171 -10.80 2.33 -0.77
C GLU A 171 -11.74 1.18 -0.43
N VAL A 172 -11.23 0.15 0.24
CA VAL A 172 -12.00 -1.03 0.66
C VAL A 172 -12.61 -0.89 2.08
N TYR A 173 -12.69 0.31 2.63
CA TYR A 173 -13.37 0.64 3.88
C TYR A 173 -14.52 1.63 3.62
N PRO A 174 -15.75 1.47 4.21
CA PRO A 174 -16.17 0.26 4.91
C PRO A 174 -16.30 -0.94 3.96
N PRO A 175 -16.24 -2.18 4.47
CA PRO A 175 -16.40 -3.35 3.62
C PRO A 175 -17.81 -3.41 3.04
N GLU A 176 -17.95 -3.91 1.80
CA GLU A 176 -19.25 -4.26 1.24
C GLU A 176 -19.75 -5.53 1.94
N ILE A 177 -20.75 -5.38 2.79
CA ILE A 177 -21.36 -6.52 3.47
C ILE A 177 -22.32 -7.17 2.47
N GLU A 178 -21.97 -8.36 1.99
CA GLU A 178 -22.94 -9.18 1.24
C GLU A 178 -24.07 -9.55 2.19
N THR A 179 -25.23 -8.89 2.01
CA THR A 179 -26.48 -9.33 2.65
C THR A 179 -26.84 -10.70 2.10
N LYS A 180 -26.65 -11.73 2.92
CA LYS A 180 -27.16 -13.09 2.65
C LYS A 180 -28.66 -13.13 2.69
#